data_9d9bc99ac4523c0efbf803f1d8fcbaac
#
_entry.id   9d9bc99ac4523c0efbf803f1d8fcbaac
#
_cell.length_a   1.000
_cell.length_b   1.000
_cell.length_c   1.000
_cell.angle_alpha   90.00
_cell.angle_beta   90.00
_cell.angle_gamma   90.00
#
_symmetry.space_group_name_H-M   'P 1'
#
loop_
_entity.id
_entity.type
_entity.pdbx_description
1 polymer ?
#
loop_
_entity_poly.entity_id
_entity_poly.type
_entity_poly.pdbx_seq_one_letter_code
_entity_poly.pdbx_strand_id
1 'polypeptide(L)'
;MSEISSERTVDLSAFADMSQIIQEGSGPYAFLYSKKKNIIEPAVDQLKKVEHSSVYLKNDIPERFHFKKHHRIKDALIIADEGWYIQNQAISSSSTAGEYVPTGGTHGYDNQLKSMHALFIAQGPAFKNDIVTEPFENVNIYPMIAHILGIDPSKKIDGNLNNIKHLLK
;
A
#
# COMPACT_ATOMS: atom_id res chain seq x y z
N MET A 1 0.25 3.82 -12.77
CA MET A 1 -0.13 2.39 -12.93
C MET A 1 0.99 1.69 -13.70
N SER A 2 1.29 0.46 -13.30
CA SER A 2 2.36 -0.34 -13.91
C SER A 2 1.79 -1.59 -14.55
N GLU A 3 2.36 -1.97 -15.68
CA GLU A 3 1.96 -3.18 -16.39
C GLU A 3 2.27 -4.43 -15.57
N ILE A 4 1.34 -5.38 -15.58
CA ILE A 4 1.48 -6.70 -14.97
C ILE A 4 1.36 -7.79 -16.03
N SER A 5 2.02 -8.92 -15.79
CA SER A 5 1.95 -10.08 -16.67
C SER A 5 1.93 -11.39 -15.87
N SER A 6 1.49 -12.46 -16.52
CA SER A 6 1.49 -13.81 -15.92
C SER A 6 2.88 -14.34 -15.59
N GLU A 7 3.91 -13.80 -16.22
CA GLU A 7 5.30 -14.21 -15.98
C GLU A 7 5.93 -13.57 -14.74
N ARG A 8 5.34 -12.45 -14.27
CA ARG A 8 5.80 -11.68 -13.12
C ARG A 8 4.90 -11.91 -11.90
N THR A 9 4.91 -13.12 -11.40
CA THR A 9 4.07 -13.52 -10.26
C THR A 9 4.90 -14.00 -9.09
N VAL A 10 4.41 -13.76 -7.89
CA VAL A 10 4.99 -14.17 -6.61
C VAL A 10 4.05 -15.20 -5.98
N ASP A 11 4.52 -16.44 -5.85
CA ASP A 11 3.82 -17.51 -5.12
C ASP A 11 4.48 -17.71 -3.75
N LEU A 12 3.76 -17.38 -2.69
CA LEU A 12 4.27 -17.44 -1.33
C LEU A 12 4.41 -18.90 -0.84
N SER A 13 3.64 -19.83 -1.40
CA SER A 13 3.67 -21.23 -0.99
C SER A 13 4.98 -21.95 -1.33
N ALA A 14 5.74 -21.41 -2.27
CA ALA A 14 7.07 -21.91 -2.60
C ALA A 14 8.13 -21.64 -1.51
N PHE A 15 7.85 -20.72 -0.58
CA PHE A 15 8.82 -20.24 0.41
C PHE A 15 8.42 -20.51 1.85
N ALA A 16 7.13 -20.65 2.14
CA ALA A 16 6.63 -20.90 3.49
C ALA A 16 5.42 -21.83 3.47
N ASP A 17 5.22 -22.55 4.57
CA ASP A 17 4.00 -23.35 4.78
C ASP A 17 2.81 -22.40 5.02
N MET A 18 1.99 -22.23 3.99
CA MET A 18 0.81 -21.39 4.02
C MET A 18 -0.43 -22.06 4.66
N SER A 19 -0.34 -23.34 5.09
CA SER A 19 -1.51 -24.09 5.59
C SER A 19 -2.18 -23.48 6.83
N GLN A 20 -1.43 -22.69 7.61
CA GLN A 20 -1.91 -22.01 8.82
C GLN A 20 -1.88 -20.49 8.71
N ILE A 21 -1.58 -19.97 7.53
CA ILE A 21 -1.51 -18.54 7.23
C ILE A 21 -2.67 -18.17 6.32
N ILE A 22 -3.39 -17.13 6.69
CA ILE A 22 -4.43 -16.57 5.85
C ILE A 22 -3.82 -15.38 5.10
N GLN A 23 -3.87 -15.45 3.78
CA GLN A 23 -3.55 -14.34 2.90
C GLN A 23 -4.83 -13.59 2.57
N GLU A 24 -4.86 -12.29 2.85
CA GLU A 24 -5.95 -11.38 2.50
C GLU A 24 -5.45 -10.40 1.45
N GLY A 25 -6.02 -10.49 0.24
CA GLY A 25 -5.60 -9.73 -0.92
C GLY A 25 -4.69 -10.50 -1.86
N SER A 26 -4.40 -9.86 -2.98
CA SER A 26 -3.51 -10.31 -4.07
C SER A 26 -3.08 -9.09 -4.88
N GLY A 27 -2.14 -9.25 -5.80
CA GLY A 27 -1.67 -8.15 -6.63
C GLY A 27 -0.47 -7.41 -6.07
N PRO A 28 -0.46 -6.08 -6.04
CA PRO A 28 0.67 -5.29 -5.57
C PRO A 28 1.00 -5.50 -4.11
N TYR A 29 0.02 -5.84 -3.29
CA TYR A 29 0.24 -6.13 -1.87
C TYR A 29 -0.79 -7.12 -1.33
N ALA A 30 -0.42 -7.78 -0.24
CA ALA A 30 -1.32 -8.64 0.53
C ALA A 30 -1.01 -8.55 2.03
N PHE A 31 -2.01 -8.83 2.85
CA PHE A 31 -1.82 -9.06 4.27
C PHE A 31 -1.69 -10.54 4.58
N LEU A 32 -0.90 -10.84 5.61
CA LEU A 32 -0.76 -12.18 6.14
C LEU A 32 -1.08 -12.18 7.62
N TYR A 33 -1.83 -13.19 8.07
CA TYR A 33 -2.13 -13.37 9.49
C TYR A 33 -2.44 -14.82 9.81
N SER A 34 -2.40 -15.17 11.09
CA SER A 34 -2.77 -16.49 11.57
C SER A 34 -3.67 -16.42 12.79
N LYS A 35 -4.61 -17.37 12.91
CA LYS A 35 -5.39 -17.55 14.14
C LYS A 35 -4.56 -18.13 15.28
N LYS A 36 -3.42 -18.73 14.98
CA LYS A 36 -2.50 -19.31 15.96
C LYS A 36 -1.35 -18.34 16.23
N LYS A 37 -0.98 -18.20 17.49
CA LYS A 37 0.18 -17.41 17.90
C LYS A 37 1.48 -18.04 17.39
N ASN A 38 2.49 -17.19 17.19
CA ASN A 38 3.87 -17.60 16.84
C ASN A 38 4.02 -18.29 15.47
N ILE A 39 3.05 -18.18 14.58
CA ILE A 39 3.15 -18.72 13.21
C ILE A 39 3.70 -17.69 12.25
N ILE A 40 3.31 -16.43 12.39
CA ILE A 40 3.61 -15.38 11.42
C ILE A 40 5.08 -14.99 11.42
N GLU A 41 5.71 -14.83 12.58
CA GLU A 41 7.10 -14.38 12.65
C GLU A 41 8.07 -15.34 11.92
N PRO A 42 8.07 -16.66 12.19
CA PRO A 42 8.91 -17.59 11.45
C PRO A 42 8.60 -17.63 9.94
N ALA A 43 7.32 -17.50 9.58
CA ALA A 43 6.92 -17.46 8.17
C ALA A 43 7.43 -16.21 7.47
N VAL A 44 7.34 -15.05 8.11
CA VAL A 44 7.87 -13.78 7.57
C VAL A 44 9.38 -13.89 7.34
N ASP A 45 10.14 -14.53 8.22
CA ASP A 45 11.57 -14.74 8.04
C ASP A 45 11.91 -15.61 6.82
N GLN A 46 11.04 -16.58 6.48
CA GLN A 46 11.18 -17.31 5.23
C GLN A 46 10.74 -16.46 4.03
N LEU A 47 9.62 -15.78 4.14
CA LEU A 47 9.07 -14.94 3.08
C LEU A 47 9.95 -13.74 2.72
N LYS A 48 10.80 -13.24 3.62
CA LYS A 48 11.82 -12.22 3.31
C LYS A 48 12.83 -12.66 2.24
N LYS A 49 12.90 -13.96 1.94
CA LYS A 49 13.75 -14.53 0.88
C LYS A 49 13.07 -14.53 -0.49
N VAL A 50 11.79 -14.17 -0.53
CA VAL A 50 11.03 -14.11 -1.79
C VAL A 50 11.54 -12.94 -2.62
N GLU A 51 12.07 -13.24 -3.78
CA GLU A 51 12.50 -12.21 -4.73
C GLU A 51 11.30 -11.37 -5.19
N HIS A 52 11.58 -10.16 -5.63
CA HIS A 52 10.56 -9.22 -6.15
C HIS A 52 9.46 -8.87 -5.16
N SER A 53 9.78 -8.90 -3.88
CA SER A 53 8.85 -8.44 -2.83
C SER A 53 9.57 -7.95 -1.58
N SER A 54 8.86 -7.15 -0.80
CA SER A 54 9.27 -6.70 0.54
C SER A 54 8.25 -7.17 1.56
N VAL A 55 8.71 -7.84 2.63
CA VAL A 55 7.84 -8.42 3.65
C VAL A 55 8.15 -7.79 5.01
N TYR A 56 7.11 -7.33 5.68
CA TYR A 56 7.20 -6.63 6.96
C TYR A 56 6.27 -7.25 7.98
N LEU A 57 6.74 -7.50 9.20
CA LEU A 57 5.85 -7.62 10.34
C LEU A 57 5.13 -6.29 10.56
N LYS A 58 3.94 -6.31 11.14
CA LYS A 58 3.12 -5.11 11.37
C LYS A 58 3.91 -3.97 12.01
N ASN A 59 4.71 -4.27 13.03
CA ASN A 59 5.49 -3.26 13.75
C ASN A 59 6.68 -2.72 12.95
N ASP A 60 7.15 -3.49 11.96
CA ASP A 60 8.29 -3.15 11.11
C ASP A 60 7.89 -2.44 9.82
N ILE A 61 6.58 -2.29 9.57
CA ILE A 61 6.09 -1.52 8.42
C ILE A 61 6.68 -0.10 8.47
N PRO A 62 7.33 0.37 7.39
CA PRO A 62 7.94 1.71 7.35
C PRO A 62 6.94 2.82 7.71
N GLU A 63 7.37 3.78 8.54
CA GLU A 63 6.52 4.91 8.99
C GLU A 63 5.96 5.72 7.81
N ARG A 64 6.71 5.83 6.70
CA ARG A 64 6.29 6.55 5.49
C ARG A 64 5.01 6.02 4.85
N PHE A 65 4.59 4.81 5.16
CA PHE A 65 3.31 4.29 4.70
C PHE A 65 2.12 4.79 5.53
N HIS A 66 2.34 5.37 6.70
CA HIS A 66 1.29 5.73 7.67
C HIS A 66 0.31 4.58 7.94
N PHE A 67 0.83 3.34 7.99
CA PHE A 67 0.02 2.14 7.82
C PHE A 67 0.45 1.00 8.76
N LYS A 68 0.51 1.26 10.08
CA LYS A 68 0.79 0.21 11.07
C LYS A 68 0.01 0.30 12.39
N LYS A 69 -0.57 1.45 12.70
CA LYS A 69 -1.17 1.70 14.02
C LYS A 69 -2.59 1.17 14.16
N HIS A 70 -3.33 0.99 13.06
CA HIS A 70 -4.73 0.62 13.12
C HIS A 70 -4.92 -0.87 13.37
N HIS A 71 -5.97 -1.23 14.14
CA HIS A 71 -6.26 -2.63 14.51
C HIS A 71 -6.65 -3.52 13.32
N ARG A 72 -7.12 -2.94 12.21
CA ARG A 72 -7.47 -3.69 10.99
C ARG A 72 -6.24 -4.15 10.19
N ILE A 73 -5.08 -3.55 10.43
CA ILE A 73 -3.84 -3.97 9.80
C ILE A 73 -3.43 -5.30 10.42
N LYS A 74 -3.22 -6.29 9.58
CA LYS A 74 -2.95 -7.66 9.99
C LYS A 74 -1.52 -7.82 10.51
N ASP A 75 -1.11 -9.05 10.80
CA ASP A 75 0.16 -9.35 11.48
C ASP A 75 1.38 -9.07 10.61
N ALA A 76 1.23 -9.24 9.29
CA ALA A 76 2.29 -8.90 8.34
C ALA A 76 1.72 -8.32 7.04
N LEU A 77 2.58 -7.57 6.34
CA LEU A 77 2.34 -6.98 5.02
C LEU A 77 3.41 -7.47 4.06
N ILE A 78 3.02 -7.90 2.87
CA ILE A 78 3.91 -8.11 1.74
C ILE A 78 3.55 -7.13 0.63
N ILE A 79 4.57 -6.51 0.02
CA ILE A 79 4.44 -5.59 -1.11
C ILE A 79 5.33 -6.14 -2.23
N ALA A 80 4.76 -6.34 -3.41
CA ALA A 80 5.51 -6.74 -4.60
C ALA A 80 6.32 -5.59 -5.18
N ASP A 81 7.40 -5.90 -5.87
CA ASP A 81 8.10 -4.95 -6.72
C ASP A 81 7.21 -4.51 -7.89
N GLU A 82 7.50 -3.33 -8.45
CA GLU A 82 6.71 -2.77 -9.54
C GLU A 82 6.59 -3.75 -10.72
N GLY A 83 5.35 -3.97 -11.14
CA GLY A 83 5.02 -4.89 -12.24
C GLY A 83 4.89 -6.37 -11.82
N TRP A 84 5.20 -6.71 -10.56
CA TRP A 84 5.00 -8.06 -10.02
C TRP A 84 3.64 -8.20 -9.34
N TYR A 85 3.12 -9.42 -9.28
CA TYR A 85 1.79 -9.73 -8.78
C TYR A 85 1.83 -10.87 -7.76
N ILE A 86 1.41 -10.61 -6.53
CA ILE A 86 1.30 -11.62 -5.48
C ILE A 86 0.06 -12.46 -5.75
N GLN A 87 0.25 -13.74 -6.02
CA GLN A 87 -0.85 -14.69 -6.22
C GLN A 87 -1.54 -15.02 -4.89
N ASN A 88 -2.84 -15.31 -4.96
CA ASN A 88 -3.59 -15.88 -3.85
C ASN A 88 -4.29 -17.16 -4.33
N GLN A 89 -3.72 -18.29 -3.99
CA GLN A 89 -4.21 -19.61 -4.40
C GLN A 89 -5.64 -19.89 -3.89
N ALA A 90 -6.03 -19.36 -2.73
CA ALA A 90 -7.38 -19.54 -2.22
C ALA A 90 -8.43 -18.81 -3.08
N ILE A 91 -8.06 -17.71 -3.71
CA ILE A 91 -8.95 -16.97 -4.64
C ILE A 91 -8.98 -17.68 -5.99
N SER A 92 -7.83 -18.12 -6.51
CA SER A 92 -7.76 -18.80 -7.81
C SER A 92 -8.46 -20.16 -7.80
N SER A 93 -8.40 -20.90 -6.70
CA SER A 93 -9.06 -22.20 -6.56
C SER A 93 -10.59 -22.12 -6.35
N SER A 94 -11.11 -20.99 -5.88
CA SER A 94 -12.55 -20.81 -5.61
C SER A 94 -13.32 -20.20 -6.80
N SER A 95 -12.62 -19.71 -7.82
CA SER A 95 -13.28 -19.12 -8.98
C SER A 95 -13.68 -20.18 -10.00
N THR A 96 -14.96 -20.30 -10.30
CA THR A 96 -15.50 -21.08 -11.43
C THR A 96 -15.07 -20.52 -12.81
N ALA A 97 -14.31 -19.43 -12.82
CA ALA A 97 -13.87 -18.69 -14.00
C ALA A 97 -12.48 -19.10 -14.53
N GLY A 98 -11.87 -20.15 -13.98
CA GLY A 98 -10.51 -20.59 -14.36
C GLY A 98 -9.42 -19.84 -13.59
N GLU A 99 -8.17 -20.21 -13.86
CA GLU A 99 -6.99 -19.58 -13.25
C GLU A 99 -6.93 -18.08 -13.63
N TYR A 100 -6.88 -17.20 -12.62
CA TYR A 100 -6.72 -15.76 -12.87
C TYR A 100 -5.32 -15.48 -13.38
N VAL A 101 -5.24 -15.05 -14.63
CA VAL A 101 -3.99 -14.63 -15.25
C VAL A 101 -3.89 -13.11 -15.14
N PRO A 102 -2.93 -12.57 -14.37
CA PRO A 102 -2.77 -11.13 -14.24
C PRO A 102 -2.34 -10.51 -15.57
N THR A 103 -3.13 -9.56 -16.07
CA THR A 103 -2.86 -8.80 -17.29
C THR A 103 -3.32 -7.36 -17.15
N GLY A 104 -2.75 -6.47 -17.98
CA GLY A 104 -3.12 -5.05 -17.98
C GLY A 104 -2.28 -4.23 -17.01
N GLY A 105 -2.90 -3.25 -16.36
CA GLY A 105 -2.21 -2.33 -15.46
C GLY A 105 -2.79 -2.30 -14.07
N THR A 106 -1.94 -2.22 -13.06
CA THR A 106 -2.34 -2.10 -11.66
C THR A 106 -1.61 -0.98 -10.93
N HIS A 107 -2.06 -0.68 -9.71
CA HIS A 107 -1.46 0.30 -8.80
C HIS A 107 -1.53 -0.23 -7.36
N GLY A 108 -0.82 0.42 -6.42
CA GLY A 108 -0.78 -0.01 -5.01
C GLY A 108 0.57 -0.56 -4.60
N TYR A 109 1.59 -0.40 -5.44
CA TYR A 109 3.00 -0.65 -5.10
C TYR A 109 3.53 0.42 -4.14
N ASP A 110 4.82 0.38 -3.87
CA ASP A 110 5.49 1.37 -3.02
C ASP A 110 5.18 2.80 -3.48
N ASN A 111 4.75 3.64 -2.55
CA ASN A 111 4.39 5.04 -2.82
C ASN A 111 5.57 5.95 -3.20
N GLN A 112 6.81 5.50 -3.08
CA GLN A 112 7.98 6.23 -3.57
C GLN A 112 8.20 6.08 -5.08
N LEU A 113 7.54 5.13 -5.72
CA LEU A 113 7.62 4.95 -7.16
C LEU A 113 6.86 6.07 -7.88
N LYS A 114 7.52 6.76 -8.80
CA LYS A 114 6.90 7.85 -9.59
C LYS A 114 5.66 7.39 -10.37
N SER A 115 5.64 6.14 -10.83
CA SER A 115 4.49 5.51 -11.49
C SER A 115 3.25 5.38 -10.61
N MET A 116 3.43 5.46 -9.28
CA MET A 116 2.36 5.43 -8.27
C MET A 116 1.90 6.83 -7.86
N HIS A 117 2.60 7.89 -8.30
CA HIS A 117 2.20 9.24 -7.98
C HIS A 117 0.91 9.63 -8.71
N ALA A 118 0.05 10.38 -8.01
CA ALA A 118 -1.15 10.97 -8.57
C ALA A 118 -0.90 12.43 -8.99
N LEU A 119 -1.78 12.96 -9.83
CA LEU A 119 -1.80 14.37 -10.18
C LEU A 119 -2.60 15.16 -9.14
N PHE A 120 -2.05 16.26 -8.66
CA PHE A 120 -2.76 17.24 -7.84
C PHE A 120 -2.90 18.55 -8.60
N ILE A 121 -4.14 19.02 -8.76
CA ILE A 121 -4.47 20.32 -9.32
C ILE A 121 -5.43 21.01 -8.36
N ALA A 122 -5.15 22.27 -8.03
CA ALA A 122 -6.01 23.07 -7.18
C ALA A 122 -6.15 24.48 -7.74
N GLN A 123 -7.39 25.00 -7.71
CA GLN A 123 -7.72 26.36 -8.14
C GLN A 123 -8.80 26.93 -7.23
N GLY A 124 -8.76 28.22 -7.00
CA GLY A 124 -9.78 28.94 -6.24
C GLY A 124 -9.23 30.09 -5.41
N PRO A 125 -10.09 30.80 -4.67
CA PRO A 125 -9.70 32.03 -3.96
C PRO A 125 -8.66 31.80 -2.86
N ALA A 126 -8.60 30.59 -2.28
CA ALA A 126 -7.64 30.24 -1.24
C ALA A 126 -6.24 29.92 -1.76
N PHE A 127 -6.10 29.55 -3.04
CA PHE A 127 -4.83 29.14 -3.63
C PHE A 127 -4.07 30.29 -4.25
N LYS A 128 -2.76 30.24 -4.21
CA LYS A 128 -1.90 31.09 -5.02
C LYS A 128 -1.99 30.68 -6.49
N ASN A 129 -1.78 31.62 -7.40
CA ASN A 129 -1.80 31.36 -8.84
C ASN A 129 -0.39 30.96 -9.33
N ASP A 130 -0.36 30.21 -10.43
CA ASP A 130 0.85 29.92 -11.21
C ASP A 130 1.99 29.28 -10.40
N ILE A 131 1.62 28.40 -9.45
CA ILE A 131 2.58 27.63 -8.66
C ILE A 131 2.66 26.19 -9.18
N VAL A 132 3.89 25.72 -9.38
CA VAL A 132 4.23 24.32 -9.50
C VAL A 132 4.96 23.92 -8.22
N THR A 133 4.53 22.85 -7.58
CA THR A 133 5.13 22.36 -6.34
C THR A 133 5.79 21.00 -6.53
N GLU A 134 6.75 20.69 -5.67
CA GLU A 134 7.28 19.34 -5.56
C GLU A 134 6.19 18.35 -5.09
N PRO A 135 6.34 17.06 -5.42
CA PRO A 135 5.44 16.03 -4.93
C PRO A 135 5.33 16.05 -3.40
N PHE A 136 4.14 15.82 -2.91
CA PHE A 136 3.87 15.76 -1.47
C PHE A 136 2.92 14.61 -1.12
N GLU A 137 2.91 14.20 0.13
CA GLU A 137 2.04 13.13 0.61
C GLU A 137 0.58 13.56 0.64
N ASN A 138 -0.31 12.74 0.09
CA ASN A 138 -1.74 13.05 -0.02
C ASN A 138 -2.44 13.19 1.34
N VAL A 139 -1.88 12.64 2.42
CA VAL A 139 -2.39 12.82 3.79
C VAL A 139 -2.44 14.30 4.21
N ASN A 140 -1.63 15.16 3.59
CA ASN A 140 -1.60 16.59 3.86
C ASN A 140 -2.80 17.37 3.26
N ILE A 141 -3.53 16.76 2.32
CA ILE A 141 -4.70 17.40 1.68
C ILE A 141 -5.83 17.62 2.67
N TYR A 142 -6.10 16.66 3.56
CA TYR A 142 -7.15 16.78 4.56
C TYR A 142 -6.98 18.02 5.47
N PRO A 143 -5.85 18.20 6.17
CA PRO A 143 -5.67 19.41 7.00
C PRO A 143 -5.65 20.70 6.19
N MET A 144 -5.25 20.69 4.92
CA MET A 144 -5.34 21.86 4.04
C MET A 144 -6.80 22.24 3.76
N ILE A 145 -7.64 21.27 3.42
CA ILE A 145 -9.07 21.52 3.18
C ILE A 145 -9.73 22.01 4.47
N ALA A 146 -9.46 21.39 5.61
CA ALA A 146 -9.96 21.83 6.91
C ALA A 146 -9.59 23.29 7.19
N HIS A 147 -8.34 23.68 6.93
CA HIS A 147 -7.88 25.05 7.10
C HIS A 147 -8.63 26.03 6.19
N ILE A 148 -8.82 25.70 4.90
CA ILE A 148 -9.57 26.54 3.95
C ILE A 148 -11.02 26.75 4.40
N LEU A 149 -11.63 25.74 4.99
CA LEU A 149 -13.02 25.77 5.46
C LEU A 149 -13.17 26.36 6.87
N GLY A 150 -12.08 26.71 7.55
CA GLY A 150 -12.11 27.17 8.93
C GLY A 150 -12.53 26.12 9.95
N ILE A 151 -12.26 24.84 9.65
CA ILE A 151 -12.60 23.69 10.49
C ILE A 151 -11.34 23.17 11.18
N ASP A 152 -11.41 22.94 12.48
CA ASP A 152 -10.32 22.28 13.20
C ASP A 152 -10.21 20.81 12.80
N PRO A 153 -9.07 20.37 12.22
CA PRO A 153 -8.89 18.97 11.88
C PRO A 153 -8.72 18.11 13.14
N SER A 154 -9.03 16.83 13.02
CA SER A 154 -8.73 15.87 14.08
C SER A 154 -7.25 15.91 14.46
N LYS A 155 -6.95 15.86 15.78
CA LYS A 155 -5.57 15.79 16.28
C LYS A 155 -4.88 14.43 16.02
N LYS A 156 -5.65 13.42 15.59
CA LYS A 156 -5.17 12.06 15.33
C LYS A 156 -5.10 11.79 13.82
N ILE A 157 -4.35 12.62 13.12
CA ILE A 157 -4.10 12.48 11.67
C ILE A 157 -2.61 12.43 11.40
N ASP A 158 -2.24 11.83 10.28
CA ASP A 158 -0.85 11.76 9.82
C ASP A 158 -0.45 12.99 9.01
N GLY A 159 -1.42 13.71 8.43
CA GLY A 159 -1.18 14.89 7.61
C GLY A 159 -0.79 16.13 8.43
N ASN A 160 0.09 16.94 7.84
CA ASN A 160 0.55 18.21 8.40
C ASN A 160 0.38 19.35 7.39
N LEU A 161 -0.45 20.35 7.74
CA LEU A 161 -0.66 21.50 6.89
C LEU A 161 0.63 22.23 6.51
N ASN A 162 1.61 22.31 7.42
CA ASN A 162 2.84 23.05 7.18
C ASN A 162 3.63 22.55 5.96
N ASN A 163 3.47 21.29 5.59
CA ASN A 163 4.14 20.70 4.42
C ASN A 163 3.67 21.34 3.11
N ILE A 164 2.43 21.80 3.04
CA ILE A 164 1.81 22.33 1.81
C ILE A 164 1.14 23.70 2.00
N LYS A 165 1.27 24.32 3.17
CA LYS A 165 0.69 25.64 3.45
C LYS A 165 1.18 26.73 2.49
N HIS A 166 2.37 26.58 1.93
CA HIS A 166 2.95 27.52 0.96
C HIS A 166 2.14 27.65 -0.33
N LEU A 167 1.22 26.70 -0.63
CA LEU A 167 0.29 26.74 -1.76
C LEU A 167 -0.89 27.71 -1.55
N LEU A 168 -1.14 28.10 -0.30
CA LEU A 168 -2.25 28.98 0.08
C LEU A 168 -1.80 30.45 0.12
N LYS A 169 -2.78 31.36 -0.08
CA LYS A 169 -2.59 32.81 0.03
C LYS A 169 -2.36 33.26 1.45
#